data_e06f6449c0dea7fa760f5ab47d159a02
#
_entry.id   e06f6449c0dea7fa760f5ab47d159a02
#
_cell.length_a   1.000
_cell.length_b   1.000
_cell.length_c   1.000
_cell.angle_alpha   90.00
_cell.angle_beta   90.00
_cell.angle_gamma   90.00
#
_symmetry.space_group_name_H-M   'P 1'
#
loop_
_entity.id
_entity.type
_entity.pdbx_description
1 polymer ?
#
loop_
_entity_poly.entity_id
_entity_poly.type
_entity_poly.pdbx_seq_one_letter_code
_entity_poly.pdbx_strand_id
1 'polypeptide(L)'
;RRQRQMCIRDRFYTVLADCARQYDCRFSAECVAPTMVSDGLMHYQKVDLPMGEFWLNSPTHDKPNDMLDAISGAHIYGKNIIQAEGFTEIRGVWDEDPAMLKPLLDRNYALGINKLFFHVYTHNPWMNRRPGMTLDGIGLFFQRDQTWWEEGKSFVDYITRCQTLLQYGHPVVDIAVFTGEEMPRRSILPERLVSMLPGIYGAERVESERIRLANEGQPTRVRPVGVTHSANMADPEDWVNPMRGYAYDSFNKDALLRLAKAENGRMVLPGGASYKVLVLPTARPMNPDN
;
A
#
# COMPACT_ATOMS: atom_id res chain seq x y z
N ARG A 1 24.25 -2.73 4.63
CA ARG A 1 22.82 -2.54 4.31
C ARG A 1 22.60 -1.70 3.04
N ARG A 2 23.08 -0.45 2.95
CA ARG A 2 22.97 0.43 1.75
C ARG A 2 23.34 -0.29 0.44
N GLN A 3 24.43 -1.04 0.41
CA GLN A 3 24.91 -1.73 -0.78
C GLN A 3 24.00 -2.88 -1.24
N ARG A 4 23.37 -3.61 -0.31
CA ARG A 4 22.36 -4.64 -0.65
C ARG A 4 21.10 -4.02 -1.23
N GLN A 5 20.65 -2.90 -0.70
CA GLN A 5 19.48 -2.16 -1.18
C GLN A 5 19.67 -1.65 -2.61
N MET A 6 20.86 -1.09 -2.91
CA MET A 6 21.22 -0.71 -4.27
C MET A 6 21.20 -1.92 -5.22
N CYS A 7 21.71 -3.07 -4.80
CA CYS A 7 21.72 -4.27 -5.64
C CYS A 7 20.32 -4.81 -5.94
N ILE A 8 19.42 -4.85 -4.97
CA ILE A 8 18.06 -5.32 -5.18
C ILE A 8 17.32 -4.35 -6.11
N ARG A 9 17.29 -3.06 -5.79
CA ARG A 9 16.60 -2.07 -6.60
C ARG A 9 17.19 -1.92 -8.01
N ASP A 10 18.51 -1.70 -8.10
CA ASP A 10 19.13 -1.28 -9.36
C ASP A 10 19.46 -2.45 -10.28
N ARG A 11 19.57 -3.66 -9.76
CA ARG A 11 19.84 -4.85 -10.56
C ARG A 11 18.63 -5.77 -10.68
N PHE A 12 18.15 -6.29 -9.57
CA PHE A 12 17.09 -7.30 -9.60
C PHE A 12 15.81 -6.77 -10.26
N TYR A 13 15.27 -5.67 -9.76
CA TYR A 13 14.05 -5.09 -10.34
C TYR A 13 14.26 -4.52 -11.75
N THR A 14 15.41 -3.96 -12.05
CA THR A 14 15.71 -3.49 -13.41
C THR A 14 15.73 -4.67 -14.38
N VAL A 15 16.42 -5.76 -14.04
CA VAL A 15 16.48 -6.95 -14.89
C VAL A 15 15.08 -7.54 -15.13
N LEU A 16 14.25 -7.64 -14.08
CA LEU A 16 12.88 -8.12 -14.22
C LEU A 16 12.03 -7.20 -15.12
N ALA A 17 12.11 -5.90 -14.93
CA ALA A 17 11.40 -4.93 -15.75
C ALA A 17 11.85 -4.97 -17.21
N ASP A 18 13.16 -5.05 -17.47
CA ASP A 18 13.72 -5.12 -18.81
C ASP A 18 13.35 -6.45 -19.49
N CYS A 19 13.37 -7.54 -18.75
CA CYS A 19 12.91 -8.84 -19.25
C CYS A 19 11.42 -8.80 -19.62
N ALA A 20 10.57 -8.23 -18.77
CA ALA A 20 9.15 -8.09 -19.05
C ALA A 20 8.91 -7.30 -20.36
N ARG A 21 9.62 -6.17 -20.54
CA ARG A 21 9.50 -5.34 -21.74
C ARG A 21 9.93 -6.04 -23.02
N GLN A 22 10.91 -6.96 -22.96
CA GLN A 22 11.30 -7.76 -24.13
C GLN A 22 10.15 -8.63 -24.69
N TYR A 23 9.18 -8.94 -23.85
CA TYR A 23 8.00 -9.74 -24.21
C TYR A 23 6.70 -8.91 -24.27
N ASP A 24 6.81 -7.61 -24.38
CA ASP A 24 5.68 -6.67 -24.34
C ASP A 24 4.80 -6.82 -23.09
N CYS A 25 5.45 -7.16 -21.98
CA CYS A 25 4.82 -7.28 -20.67
C CYS A 25 5.19 -6.10 -19.77
N ARG A 26 4.32 -5.82 -18.79
CA ARG A 26 4.59 -4.85 -17.73
C ARG A 26 4.96 -5.57 -16.45
N PHE A 27 5.92 -5.01 -15.73
CA PHE A 27 6.37 -5.54 -14.45
C PHE A 27 5.52 -4.97 -13.33
N SER A 28 4.83 -5.85 -12.59
CA SER A 28 4.10 -5.53 -11.37
C SER A 28 4.85 -6.06 -10.16
N ALA A 29 4.91 -5.29 -9.09
CA ALA A 29 5.49 -5.74 -7.81
C ALA A 29 4.93 -4.98 -6.63
N GLU A 30 4.93 -5.65 -5.50
CA GLU A 30 4.55 -5.14 -4.19
C GLU A 30 5.77 -4.74 -3.38
N CYS A 31 5.62 -3.74 -2.52
CA CYS A 31 6.54 -3.40 -1.47
C CYS A 31 5.83 -3.43 -0.13
N VAL A 32 5.47 -4.64 0.26
CA VAL A 32 4.79 -4.89 1.52
C VAL A 32 5.75 -5.56 2.51
N ALA A 33 5.46 -5.48 3.78
CA ALA A 33 6.23 -6.23 4.73
C ALA A 33 5.92 -7.74 4.60
N PRO A 34 6.91 -8.62 4.67
CA PRO A 34 8.29 -8.42 5.11
C PRO A 34 9.29 -8.06 3.99
N THR A 35 8.84 -7.76 2.80
CA THR A 35 9.72 -7.50 1.64
C THR A 35 10.30 -6.09 1.62
N MET A 36 9.68 -5.16 2.33
CA MET A 36 10.15 -3.78 2.45
C MET A 36 11.38 -3.70 3.35
N VAL A 37 12.53 -3.46 2.74
CA VAL A 37 13.84 -3.42 3.42
C VAL A 37 14.55 -2.08 3.31
N SER A 38 13.92 -1.10 2.65
CA SER A 38 14.54 0.20 2.35
C SER A 38 13.52 1.34 2.36
N ASP A 39 13.38 2.02 1.28
CA ASP A 39 12.40 3.08 1.02
C ASP A 39 11.24 2.48 0.24
N GLY A 40 10.06 2.43 0.84
CA GLY A 40 8.86 1.84 0.26
C GLY A 40 8.42 2.53 -1.03
N LEU A 41 8.60 3.85 -1.12
CA LEU A 41 8.26 4.59 -2.33
C LEU A 41 9.26 4.32 -3.47
N MET A 42 10.56 4.28 -3.14
CA MET A 42 11.62 4.10 -4.13
C MET A 42 11.57 2.73 -4.83
N HIS A 43 11.01 1.74 -4.18
CA HIS A 43 10.72 0.43 -4.75
C HIS A 43 9.93 0.57 -6.06
N TYR A 44 8.94 1.45 -6.08
CA TYR A 44 8.06 1.65 -7.23
C TYR A 44 8.67 2.43 -8.40
N GLN A 45 9.88 2.96 -8.25
CA GLN A 45 10.59 3.61 -9.37
C GLN A 45 10.80 2.65 -10.56
N LYS A 46 11.13 1.39 -10.28
CA LYS A 46 11.45 0.38 -11.30
C LYS A 46 10.27 -0.49 -11.70
N VAL A 47 9.16 -0.37 -11.02
CA VAL A 47 7.95 -1.15 -11.25
C VAL A 47 7.03 -0.40 -12.19
N ASP A 48 6.49 -1.07 -13.20
CA ASP A 48 5.55 -0.45 -14.14
C ASP A 48 4.16 -0.31 -13.53
N LEU A 49 3.79 -1.25 -12.67
CA LEU A 49 2.48 -1.35 -12.03
C LEU A 49 2.68 -1.49 -10.50
N PRO A 50 2.77 -0.37 -9.78
CA PRO A 50 2.82 -0.38 -8.32
C PRO A 50 1.64 -1.13 -7.72
N MET A 51 1.91 -1.98 -6.73
CA MET A 51 0.90 -2.78 -6.06
C MET A 51 1.12 -2.76 -4.56
N GLY A 52 0.06 -2.53 -3.80
CA GLY A 52 -0.01 -2.71 -2.37
C GLY A 52 -0.93 -3.86 -2.02
N GLU A 53 -1.22 -4.05 -0.74
CA GLU A 53 -2.18 -5.04 -0.28
C GLU A 53 -3.08 -4.49 0.83
N PHE A 54 -4.31 -5.00 0.89
CA PHE A 54 -5.21 -4.77 2.02
C PHE A 54 -5.91 -6.06 2.43
N TRP A 55 -6.11 -6.20 3.72
CA TRP A 55 -6.55 -7.44 4.34
C TRP A 55 -7.97 -7.32 4.88
N LEU A 56 -8.75 -8.40 4.72
CA LEU A 56 -10.07 -8.56 5.31
C LEU A 56 -9.94 -9.28 6.66
N ASN A 57 -10.67 -8.84 7.67
CA ASN A 57 -10.75 -9.47 8.99
C ASN A 57 -9.38 -9.85 9.64
N SER A 58 -8.32 -9.20 9.21
CA SER A 58 -6.96 -9.52 9.62
C SER A 58 -6.22 -8.28 10.15
N PRO A 59 -6.63 -7.72 11.29
CA PRO A 59 -6.12 -6.45 11.81
C PRO A 59 -4.61 -6.47 12.13
N THR A 60 -4.01 -7.65 12.24
CA THR A 60 -2.57 -7.81 12.42
C THR A 60 -1.78 -7.65 11.13
N HIS A 61 -2.41 -7.79 9.97
CA HIS A 61 -1.77 -7.78 8.66
C HIS A 61 -2.17 -6.58 7.81
N ASP A 62 -3.39 -6.07 7.95
CA ASP A 62 -3.82 -4.90 7.19
C ASP A 62 -3.04 -3.64 7.61
N LYS A 63 -2.26 -3.11 6.69
CA LYS A 63 -1.35 -1.98 6.89
C LYS A 63 -1.66 -0.88 5.88
N PRO A 64 -2.30 0.20 6.28
CA PRO A 64 -2.53 1.34 5.37
C PRO A 64 -1.27 1.85 4.67
N ASN A 65 -0.10 1.70 5.30
CA ASN A 65 1.18 2.07 4.68
C ASN A 65 1.48 1.27 3.42
N ASP A 66 1.09 0.00 3.32
CA ASP A 66 1.30 -0.81 2.13
C ASP A 66 0.57 -0.21 0.92
N MET A 67 -0.65 0.31 1.16
CA MET A 67 -1.40 1.03 0.14
C MET A 67 -0.81 2.41 -0.16
N LEU A 68 -0.45 3.18 0.87
CA LEU A 68 0.06 4.54 0.71
C LEU A 68 1.44 4.57 0.05
N ASP A 69 2.29 3.58 0.29
CA ASP A 69 3.57 3.43 -0.41
C ASP A 69 3.34 3.25 -1.91
N ALA A 70 2.40 2.39 -2.30
CA ALA A 70 2.06 2.17 -3.71
C ALA A 70 1.45 3.41 -4.35
N ILE A 71 0.53 4.10 -3.67
CA ILE A 71 -0.16 5.30 -4.16
C ILE A 71 0.83 6.45 -4.34
N SER A 72 1.53 6.84 -3.28
CA SER A 72 2.50 7.93 -3.34
C SER A 72 3.66 7.61 -4.28
N GLY A 73 4.16 6.36 -4.24
CA GLY A 73 5.20 5.90 -5.17
C GLY A 73 4.76 5.97 -6.63
N ALA A 74 3.51 5.60 -6.94
CA ALA A 74 2.95 5.75 -8.27
C ALA A 74 2.91 7.22 -8.72
N HIS A 75 2.39 8.10 -7.88
CA HIS A 75 2.26 9.53 -8.21
C HIS A 75 3.62 10.17 -8.46
N ILE A 76 4.59 10.00 -7.56
CA ILE A 76 5.92 10.64 -7.70
C ILE A 76 6.74 10.07 -8.86
N TYR A 77 6.53 8.81 -9.24
CA TYR A 77 7.22 8.19 -10.37
C TYR A 77 6.37 8.13 -11.65
N GLY A 78 5.23 8.82 -11.69
CA GLY A 78 4.41 9.01 -12.90
C GLY A 78 3.71 7.74 -13.38
N LYS A 79 3.21 6.91 -12.48
CA LYS A 79 2.44 5.70 -12.80
C LYS A 79 0.96 5.97 -12.59
N ASN A 80 0.13 5.66 -13.60
CA ASN A 80 -1.30 5.91 -13.51
C ASN A 80 -2.10 4.71 -12.94
N ILE A 81 -1.62 3.50 -13.12
CA ILE A 81 -2.28 2.30 -12.62
C ILE A 81 -1.68 1.91 -11.29
N ILE A 82 -2.52 1.90 -10.26
CA ILE A 82 -2.16 1.61 -8.88
C ILE A 82 -2.97 0.40 -8.44
N GLN A 83 -2.26 -0.72 -8.27
CA GLN A 83 -2.87 -2.00 -7.98
C GLN A 83 -2.99 -2.25 -6.48
N ALA A 84 -3.87 -3.16 -6.12
CA ALA A 84 -3.90 -3.76 -4.80
C ALA A 84 -4.25 -5.24 -4.89
N GLU A 85 -3.49 -6.08 -4.20
CA GLU A 85 -3.96 -7.36 -3.72
C GLU A 85 -5.04 -7.08 -2.68
N GLY A 86 -6.23 -7.61 -2.85
CA GLY A 86 -7.34 -7.25 -1.97
C GLY A 86 -8.10 -8.42 -1.42
N PHE A 87 -8.59 -8.20 -0.21
CA PHE A 87 -9.40 -9.15 0.56
C PHE A 87 -8.63 -10.39 1.02
N THR A 88 -7.32 -10.28 1.14
CA THR A 88 -6.53 -11.33 1.78
C THR A 88 -7.01 -11.50 3.22
N GLU A 89 -7.28 -12.73 3.61
CA GLU A 89 -7.79 -13.09 4.92
C GLU A 89 -7.09 -14.33 5.45
N ILE A 90 -6.97 -14.44 6.77
CA ILE A 90 -6.49 -15.65 7.43
C ILE A 90 -7.67 -16.34 8.10
N ARG A 91 -7.84 -17.62 7.82
CA ARG A 91 -8.89 -18.47 8.36
C ARG A 91 -10.29 -18.04 7.93
N GLY A 92 -10.48 -17.72 6.66
CA GLY A 92 -11.79 -17.54 6.06
C GLY A 92 -12.72 -18.74 6.34
N VAL A 93 -14.00 -18.47 6.52
CA VAL A 93 -15.02 -19.45 6.91
C VAL A 93 -16.22 -19.47 5.95
N TRP A 94 -16.08 -18.90 4.75
CA TRP A 94 -17.13 -18.82 3.72
C TRP A 94 -18.28 -17.87 4.07
N ASP A 95 -18.10 -16.94 4.96
CA ASP A 95 -19.12 -15.97 5.39
C ASP A 95 -18.94 -14.58 4.73
N GLU A 96 -17.92 -14.43 3.90
CA GLU A 96 -17.66 -13.18 3.19
C GLU A 96 -18.73 -12.96 2.12
N ASP A 97 -19.25 -11.75 2.05
CA ASP A 97 -20.22 -11.30 1.06
C ASP A 97 -19.89 -9.91 0.49
N PRO A 98 -20.48 -9.52 -0.64
CA PRO A 98 -20.23 -8.20 -1.24
C PRO A 98 -20.57 -7.01 -0.33
N ALA A 99 -21.49 -7.14 0.61
CA ALA A 99 -21.82 -6.07 1.55
C ALA A 99 -20.70 -5.85 2.58
N MET A 100 -20.03 -6.92 2.98
CA MET A 100 -18.83 -6.86 3.83
C MET A 100 -17.63 -6.34 3.06
N LEU A 101 -17.42 -6.78 1.81
CA LEU A 101 -16.25 -6.46 1.00
C LEU A 101 -16.27 -5.00 0.51
N LYS A 102 -17.44 -4.49 0.14
CA LYS A 102 -17.57 -3.18 -0.50
C LYS A 102 -17.03 -2.00 0.33
N PRO A 103 -17.36 -1.84 1.63
CA PRO A 103 -16.85 -0.71 2.42
C PRO A 103 -15.32 -0.69 2.52
N LEU A 104 -14.70 -1.86 2.63
CA LEU A 104 -13.25 -1.98 2.67
C LEU A 104 -12.63 -1.58 1.33
N LEU A 105 -13.20 -2.02 0.23
CA LEU A 105 -12.76 -1.64 -1.11
C LEU A 105 -12.93 -0.15 -1.36
N ASP A 106 -14.09 0.42 -1.02
CA ASP A 106 -14.38 1.85 -1.19
C ASP A 106 -13.41 2.72 -0.40
N ARG A 107 -13.03 2.28 0.80
CA ARG A 107 -11.96 2.94 1.58
C ARG A 107 -10.65 2.99 0.78
N ASN A 108 -10.25 1.88 0.20
CA ASN A 108 -9.00 1.79 -0.54
C ASN A 108 -9.06 2.54 -1.88
N TYR A 109 -10.20 2.59 -2.54
CA TYR A 109 -10.42 3.49 -3.68
C TYR A 109 -10.30 4.96 -3.28
N ALA A 110 -10.86 5.34 -2.14
CA ALA A 110 -10.76 6.70 -1.62
C ALA A 110 -9.32 7.08 -1.23
N LEU A 111 -8.46 6.11 -0.89
CA LEU A 111 -7.03 6.32 -0.68
C LEU A 111 -6.30 6.59 -1.99
N GLY A 112 -6.71 5.97 -3.11
CA GLY A 112 -6.12 6.22 -4.41
C GLY A 112 -5.78 5.00 -5.25
N ILE A 113 -6.08 3.77 -4.81
CA ILE A 113 -5.94 2.61 -5.70
C ILE A 113 -6.97 2.67 -6.82
N ASN A 114 -6.66 2.05 -7.94
CA ASN A 114 -7.56 2.03 -9.10
C ASN A 114 -7.58 0.70 -9.86
N LYS A 115 -6.96 -0.35 -9.31
CA LYS A 115 -7.01 -1.69 -9.88
C LYS A 115 -6.89 -2.76 -8.79
N LEU A 116 -7.96 -3.52 -8.63
CA LEU A 116 -8.06 -4.61 -7.65
C LEU A 116 -7.62 -5.95 -8.26
N PHE A 117 -6.91 -6.74 -7.48
CA PHE A 117 -6.73 -8.17 -7.66
C PHE A 117 -7.34 -8.89 -6.47
N PHE A 118 -8.27 -9.79 -6.76
CA PHE A 118 -8.85 -10.62 -5.70
C PHE A 118 -7.83 -11.64 -5.19
N HIS A 119 -7.61 -11.67 -3.91
CA HIS A 119 -6.88 -12.74 -3.26
C HIS A 119 -7.83 -13.59 -2.41
N VAL A 120 -8.30 -14.77 -2.93
CA VAL A 120 -7.72 -15.41 -4.07
C VAL A 120 -8.78 -16.19 -4.87
N TYR A 121 -8.54 -16.35 -6.16
CA TYR A 121 -9.22 -17.33 -6.98
C TYR A 121 -8.34 -18.57 -7.11
N THR A 122 -8.70 -19.64 -6.44
CA THR A 122 -7.97 -20.93 -6.50
C THR A 122 -8.47 -21.77 -7.66
N HIS A 123 -7.55 -22.34 -8.44
CA HIS A 123 -7.91 -23.25 -9.52
C HIS A 123 -8.66 -24.46 -8.97
N ASN A 124 -9.87 -24.68 -9.46
CA ASN A 124 -10.78 -25.71 -8.99
C ASN A 124 -11.27 -26.58 -10.16
N PRO A 125 -10.50 -27.60 -10.56
CA PRO A 125 -10.76 -28.35 -11.78
C PRO A 125 -11.93 -29.36 -11.68
N TRP A 126 -12.28 -29.80 -10.46
CA TRP A 126 -13.29 -30.82 -10.27
C TRP A 126 -14.66 -30.23 -9.94
N MET A 127 -15.63 -30.50 -10.80
CA MET A 127 -17.01 -30.00 -10.63
C MET A 127 -17.81 -30.76 -9.56
N ASN A 128 -17.39 -31.95 -9.21
CA ASN A 128 -18.10 -32.86 -8.31
C ASN A 128 -17.45 -33.00 -6.91
N ARG A 129 -16.52 -32.13 -6.58
CA ARG A 129 -15.84 -32.12 -5.27
C ARG A 129 -16.02 -30.76 -4.60
N ARG A 130 -17.04 -30.66 -3.76
CA ARG A 130 -17.34 -29.46 -3.01
C ARG A 130 -16.73 -29.52 -1.61
N PRO A 131 -16.33 -28.38 -1.06
CA PRO A 131 -16.36 -27.01 -1.58
C PRO A 131 -15.24 -26.70 -2.57
N GLY A 132 -14.51 -27.66 -3.07
CA GLY A 132 -13.41 -27.48 -4.00
C GLY A 132 -12.08 -27.19 -3.31
N MET A 133 -11.18 -26.54 -4.05
CA MET A 133 -9.84 -26.20 -3.57
C MET A 133 -9.81 -24.78 -3.01
N THR A 134 -9.06 -24.59 -1.93
CA THR A 134 -8.78 -23.31 -1.30
C THR A 134 -7.27 -23.15 -1.14
N LEU A 135 -6.80 -21.97 -0.78
CA LEU A 135 -5.39 -21.73 -0.45
C LEU A 135 -5.19 -21.90 1.08
N ASP A 136 -5.52 -23.09 1.58
CA ASP A 136 -5.32 -23.49 2.98
C ASP A 136 -5.80 -22.45 4.02
N GLY A 137 -6.98 -21.85 3.78
CA GLY A 137 -7.56 -20.83 4.66
C GLY A 137 -6.91 -19.44 4.55
N ILE A 138 -6.12 -19.19 3.53
CA ILE A 138 -5.60 -17.87 3.20
C ILE A 138 -6.38 -17.28 2.03
N GLY A 139 -6.82 -16.03 2.19
CA GLY A 139 -7.54 -15.29 1.16
C GLY A 139 -9.03 -15.56 1.13
N LEU A 140 -9.74 -14.68 0.43
CA LEU A 140 -11.16 -14.76 0.13
C LEU A 140 -11.45 -16.01 -0.70
N PHE A 141 -12.53 -16.72 -0.41
CA PHE A 141 -12.98 -17.84 -1.23
C PHE A 141 -13.76 -17.36 -2.46
N PHE A 142 -13.08 -16.64 -3.34
CA PHE A 142 -13.68 -16.13 -4.58
C PHE A 142 -13.70 -17.21 -5.66
N GLN A 143 -14.70 -18.07 -5.60
CA GLN A 143 -14.85 -19.21 -6.49
C GLN A 143 -16.32 -19.65 -6.66
N ARG A 144 -16.58 -20.52 -7.64
CA ARG A 144 -17.94 -20.95 -8.03
C ARG A 144 -18.76 -21.65 -6.95
N ASP A 145 -18.15 -22.17 -5.90
CA ASP A 145 -18.87 -22.78 -4.78
C ASP A 145 -19.21 -21.79 -3.65
N GLN A 146 -18.83 -20.51 -3.78
CA GLN A 146 -19.26 -19.44 -2.91
C GLN A 146 -20.75 -19.16 -3.09
N THR A 147 -21.46 -18.89 -1.99
CA THR A 147 -22.93 -18.75 -1.98
C THR A 147 -23.46 -17.63 -2.88
N TRP A 148 -22.69 -16.57 -3.07
CA TRP A 148 -23.04 -15.40 -3.88
C TRP A 148 -22.35 -15.36 -5.25
N TRP A 149 -21.75 -16.47 -5.69
CA TRP A 149 -20.98 -16.52 -6.93
C TRP A 149 -21.77 -16.06 -8.17
N GLU A 150 -23.00 -16.53 -8.30
CA GLU A 150 -23.84 -16.21 -9.46
C GLU A 150 -24.25 -14.73 -9.49
N GLU A 151 -24.60 -14.18 -8.34
CA GLU A 151 -24.95 -12.76 -8.16
C GLU A 151 -23.70 -11.86 -8.12
N GLY A 152 -22.54 -12.43 -7.90
CA GLY A 152 -21.25 -11.74 -7.78
C GLY A 152 -20.87 -10.90 -8.99
N LYS A 153 -21.49 -11.19 -10.15
CA LYS A 153 -21.32 -10.36 -11.35
C LYS A 153 -21.68 -8.89 -11.09
N SER A 154 -22.71 -8.61 -10.31
CA SER A 154 -23.12 -7.25 -10.00
C SER A 154 -22.05 -6.48 -9.20
N PHE A 155 -21.35 -7.18 -8.30
CA PHE A 155 -20.24 -6.63 -7.56
C PHE A 155 -19.01 -6.38 -8.46
N VAL A 156 -18.68 -7.32 -9.34
CA VAL A 156 -17.59 -7.15 -10.33
C VAL A 156 -17.92 -6.00 -11.31
N ASP A 157 -19.16 -5.86 -11.74
CA ASP A 157 -19.58 -4.73 -12.58
C ASP A 157 -19.44 -3.38 -11.85
N TYR A 158 -19.75 -3.34 -10.56
CA TYR A 158 -19.51 -2.16 -9.71
C TYR A 158 -18.00 -1.83 -9.68
N ILE A 159 -17.16 -2.81 -9.38
CA ILE A 159 -15.70 -2.66 -9.37
C ILE A 159 -15.19 -2.12 -10.70
N THR A 160 -15.64 -2.71 -11.80
CA THR A 160 -15.24 -2.32 -13.16
C THR A 160 -15.58 -0.86 -13.45
N ARG A 161 -16.80 -0.41 -13.10
CA ARG A 161 -17.21 0.99 -13.29
C ARG A 161 -16.37 1.95 -12.44
N CYS A 162 -16.13 1.62 -11.17
CA CYS A 162 -15.28 2.43 -10.30
C CYS A 162 -13.86 2.56 -10.87
N GLN A 163 -13.26 1.44 -11.24
CA GLN A 163 -11.89 1.44 -11.78
C GLN A 163 -11.78 2.18 -13.11
N THR A 164 -12.79 2.10 -13.98
CA THR A 164 -12.83 2.86 -15.23
C THR A 164 -12.76 4.37 -14.95
N LEU A 165 -13.53 4.85 -13.98
CA LEU A 165 -13.52 6.27 -13.62
C LEU A 165 -12.22 6.67 -12.91
N LEU A 166 -11.72 5.86 -11.99
CA LEU A 166 -10.51 6.15 -11.21
C LEU A 166 -9.23 6.11 -12.06
N GLN A 167 -9.23 5.37 -13.16
CA GLN A 167 -8.11 5.31 -14.11
C GLN A 167 -8.14 6.41 -15.19
N TYR A 168 -9.24 7.13 -15.32
CA TYR A 168 -9.45 8.11 -16.39
C TYR A 168 -8.70 9.39 -16.12
N GLY A 169 -8.22 9.77 -15.14
CA GLY A 169 -7.59 11.07 -14.91
C GLY A 169 -6.23 10.97 -14.24
N HIS A 170 -5.82 12.10 -13.69
CA HIS A 170 -4.66 12.20 -12.85
C HIS A 170 -5.08 12.67 -11.45
N PRO A 171 -4.41 12.21 -10.38
CA PRO A 171 -4.70 12.67 -9.04
C PRO A 171 -4.38 14.16 -8.90
N VAL A 172 -5.20 14.89 -8.15
CA VAL A 172 -4.97 16.29 -7.81
C VAL A 172 -4.58 16.36 -6.34
N VAL A 173 -3.29 16.50 -6.09
CA VAL A 173 -2.70 16.57 -4.75
C VAL A 173 -1.76 17.78 -4.71
N ASP A 174 -2.01 18.73 -3.82
CA ASP A 174 -1.21 19.97 -3.72
C ASP A 174 -0.10 19.89 -2.67
N ILE A 175 -0.07 18.85 -1.84
CA ILE A 175 0.84 18.73 -0.70
C ILE A 175 1.74 17.50 -0.86
N ALA A 176 3.06 17.73 -0.75
CA ALA A 176 4.05 16.69 -0.60
C ALA A 176 4.56 16.67 0.84
N VAL A 177 4.64 15.50 1.45
CA VAL A 177 5.16 15.33 2.81
C VAL A 177 6.46 14.54 2.74
N PHE A 178 7.56 15.18 3.09
CA PHE A 178 8.87 14.55 3.03
C PHE A 178 9.03 13.48 4.12
N THR A 179 9.36 12.27 3.71
CA THR A 179 9.46 11.12 4.62
C THR A 179 10.76 11.08 5.44
N GLY A 180 11.69 11.98 5.16
CA GLY A 180 13.00 11.98 5.79
C GLY A 180 14.06 11.21 5.01
N GLU A 181 15.27 11.14 5.55
CA GLU A 181 16.44 10.57 4.86
C GLU A 181 16.86 9.20 5.39
N GLU A 182 16.41 8.85 6.57
CA GLU A 182 16.76 7.57 7.22
C GLU A 182 16.08 6.39 6.53
N MET A 183 16.68 5.23 6.69
CA MET A 183 16.18 3.97 6.13
C MET A 183 16.05 2.91 7.23
N PRO A 184 15.00 2.09 7.23
CA PRO A 184 13.88 2.02 6.27
C PRO A 184 12.89 3.17 6.44
N ARG A 185 12.19 3.51 5.36
CA ARG A 185 11.14 4.53 5.36
C ARG A 185 9.89 4.04 4.64
N ARG A 186 8.77 4.51 5.13
CA ARG A 186 7.45 4.28 4.57
C ARG A 186 6.70 5.60 4.40
N SER A 187 5.58 5.54 3.72
CA SER A 187 4.64 6.66 3.61
C SER A 187 4.17 7.13 4.97
N ILE A 188 3.97 8.43 5.10
CA ILE A 188 3.37 9.04 6.29
C ILE A 188 1.90 8.61 6.39
N LEU A 189 1.51 8.10 7.54
CA LEU A 189 0.15 7.66 7.80
C LEU A 189 -0.74 8.85 8.17
N PRO A 190 -1.86 9.07 7.44
CA PRO A 190 -2.79 10.14 7.79
C PRO A 190 -3.43 9.92 9.17
N GLU A 191 -3.48 10.96 10.00
CA GLU A 191 -4.13 10.93 11.32
C GLU A 191 -5.57 10.42 11.24
N ARG A 192 -6.30 10.79 10.18
CA ARG A 192 -7.67 10.30 9.95
C ARG A 192 -7.75 8.78 9.82
N LEU A 193 -6.74 8.13 9.28
CA LEU A 193 -6.70 6.66 9.22
C LEU A 193 -6.39 6.06 10.59
N VAL A 194 -5.54 6.70 11.38
CA VAL A 194 -5.27 6.27 12.76
C VAL A 194 -6.53 6.32 13.60
N SER A 195 -7.32 7.39 13.49
CA SER A 195 -8.59 7.51 14.22
C SER A 195 -9.66 6.51 13.75
N MET A 196 -9.58 6.05 12.50
CA MET A 196 -10.47 5.03 11.95
C MET A 196 -10.05 3.61 12.33
N LEU A 197 -8.78 3.35 12.63
CA LEU A 197 -8.30 2.04 13.02
C LEU A 197 -9.05 1.43 14.22
N PRO A 198 -9.36 2.17 15.29
CA PRO A 198 -10.19 1.65 16.37
C PRO A 198 -11.59 1.22 15.94
N GLY A 199 -12.17 1.87 14.95
CA GLY A 199 -13.46 1.50 14.38
C GLY A 199 -13.42 0.25 13.50
N ILE A 200 -12.29 0.01 12.85
CA ILE A 200 -12.08 -1.15 11.96
C ILE A 200 -11.40 -2.30 12.72
N TYR A 201 -10.38 -1.98 13.51
CA TYR A 201 -9.51 -2.97 14.15
C TYR A 201 -9.58 -2.95 15.68
N GLY A 202 -10.25 -1.96 16.27
CA GLY A 202 -10.37 -1.74 17.71
C GLY A 202 -9.24 -0.93 18.32
N ALA A 203 -9.56 -0.19 19.40
CA ALA A 203 -8.61 0.63 20.14
C ALA A 203 -7.47 -0.19 20.75
N GLU A 204 -7.78 -1.39 21.23
CA GLU A 204 -6.81 -2.32 21.80
C GLU A 204 -5.71 -2.68 20.78
N ARG A 205 -6.07 -2.83 19.51
CA ARG A 205 -5.11 -3.12 18.45
C ARG A 205 -4.18 -1.95 18.20
N VAL A 206 -4.70 -0.73 18.15
CA VAL A 206 -3.88 0.48 17.95
C VAL A 206 -2.90 0.65 19.10
N GLU A 207 -3.36 0.44 20.34
CA GLU A 207 -2.48 0.51 21.52
C GLU A 207 -1.42 -0.59 21.53
N SER A 208 -1.78 -1.81 21.12
CA SER A 208 -0.84 -2.91 20.96
C SER A 208 0.29 -2.56 19.96
N GLU A 209 -0.04 -1.89 18.85
CA GLU A 209 0.96 -1.45 17.88
C GLU A 209 1.88 -0.35 18.45
N ARG A 210 1.34 0.60 19.21
CA ARG A 210 2.14 1.62 19.90
C ARG A 210 3.12 1.02 20.88
N ILE A 211 2.66 0.04 21.67
CA ILE A 211 3.50 -0.69 22.62
C ILE A 211 4.61 -1.45 21.89
N ARG A 212 4.29 -2.08 20.75
CA ARG A 212 5.27 -2.79 19.94
C ARG A 212 6.38 -1.86 19.45
N LEU A 213 6.02 -0.72 18.90
CA LEU A 213 6.97 0.27 18.39
C LEU A 213 7.86 0.82 19.52
N ALA A 214 7.26 1.14 20.67
CA ALA A 214 7.99 1.62 21.83
C ALA A 214 9.01 0.60 22.39
N ASN A 215 8.77 -0.70 22.15
CA ASN A 215 9.68 -1.76 22.60
C ASN A 215 10.74 -2.13 21.56
N GLU A 216 10.69 -1.59 20.37
CA GLU A 216 11.66 -1.94 19.33
C GLU A 216 13.08 -1.52 19.74
N GLY A 217 14.00 -2.48 19.67
CA GLY A 217 15.40 -2.27 20.11
C GLY A 217 15.64 -2.35 21.62
N GLN A 218 14.62 -2.51 22.45
CA GLN A 218 14.77 -2.62 23.90
C GLN A 218 15.12 -4.06 24.33
N PRO A 219 15.93 -4.26 25.38
CA PRO A 219 16.31 -5.59 25.86
C PRO A 219 15.15 -6.33 26.51
N THR A 220 14.24 -5.62 27.18
CA THR A 220 13.03 -6.19 27.78
C THR A 220 11.81 -5.64 27.06
N ARG A 221 10.94 -6.52 26.62
CA ARG A 221 9.82 -6.15 25.76
C ARG A 221 8.49 -6.57 26.35
N VAL A 222 7.54 -5.68 26.34
CA VAL A 222 6.13 -6.02 26.48
C VAL A 222 5.68 -6.57 25.11
N ARG A 223 5.16 -7.79 25.09
CA ARG A 223 4.77 -8.44 23.83
C ARG A 223 3.41 -7.92 23.38
N PRO A 224 3.32 -7.20 22.25
CA PRO A 224 2.05 -6.74 21.72
C PRO A 224 1.19 -7.90 21.24
N VAL A 225 -0.12 -7.75 21.36
CA VAL A 225 -1.07 -8.77 20.89
C VAL A 225 -1.09 -8.80 19.37
N GLY A 226 -0.84 -9.95 18.77
CA GLY A 226 -1.03 -10.21 17.35
C GLY A 226 -0.03 -9.58 16.37
N VAL A 227 1.04 -8.94 16.86
CA VAL A 227 2.07 -8.34 15.98
C VAL A 227 3.32 -9.19 15.97
N THR A 228 3.79 -9.57 14.80
CA THR A 228 4.96 -10.45 14.66
C THR A 228 6.14 -9.81 13.92
N HIS A 229 5.93 -8.74 13.16
CA HIS A 229 6.96 -8.14 12.31
C HIS A 229 7.08 -6.62 12.49
N SER A 230 8.27 -6.15 12.82
CA SER A 230 8.56 -4.73 12.98
C SER A 230 8.51 -3.94 11.64
N ALA A 231 8.92 -4.57 10.56
CA ALA A 231 8.91 -3.95 9.24
C ALA A 231 7.51 -3.56 8.73
N ASN A 232 6.47 -4.07 9.38
CA ASN A 232 5.08 -3.82 9.02
C ASN A 232 4.51 -2.52 9.59
N MET A 233 5.26 -1.83 10.45
CA MET A 233 4.69 -0.78 11.29
C MET A 233 5.24 0.59 10.93
N ALA A 234 4.36 1.57 10.89
CA ALA A 234 4.73 2.96 10.92
C ALA A 234 5.29 3.34 12.29
N ASP A 235 6.26 4.23 12.33
CA ASP A 235 6.65 4.87 13.57
C ASP A 235 5.47 5.65 14.16
N PRO A 236 5.33 5.76 15.51
CA PRO A 236 4.28 6.57 16.11
C PRO A 236 4.27 8.02 15.61
N GLU A 237 5.42 8.57 15.27
CA GLU A 237 5.56 9.92 14.69
C GLU A 237 4.94 10.01 13.29
N ASP A 238 4.93 8.94 12.53
CA ASP A 238 4.30 8.88 11.21
C ASP A 238 2.77 8.83 11.30
N TRP A 239 2.21 8.62 12.48
CA TRP A 239 0.78 8.63 12.73
C TRP A 239 0.21 10.03 12.92
N VAL A 240 1.06 11.01 13.11
CA VAL A 240 0.65 12.42 13.21
C VAL A 240 0.52 12.99 11.80
N ASN A 241 -0.70 13.36 11.44
CA ASN A 241 -0.99 13.98 10.15
C ASN A 241 -1.04 15.53 10.30
N PRO A 242 -0.02 16.25 9.89
CA PRO A 242 -0.05 17.72 9.93
C PRO A 242 -1.06 18.32 8.93
N MET A 243 -1.59 17.51 8.02
CA MET A 243 -2.45 17.96 6.92
C MET A 243 -3.93 18.08 7.28
N ARG A 244 -4.37 17.55 8.42
CA ARG A 244 -5.75 17.70 8.95
C ARG A 244 -6.86 17.46 7.92
N GLY A 245 -6.73 16.38 7.14
CA GLY A 245 -7.75 15.98 6.16
C GLY A 245 -7.49 16.41 4.72
N TYR A 246 -6.49 17.20 4.44
CA TYR A 246 -6.05 17.42 3.07
C TYR A 246 -5.40 16.16 2.47
N ALA A 247 -5.61 15.93 1.19
CA ALA A 247 -4.89 14.89 0.48
C ALA A 247 -3.43 15.28 0.28
N TYR A 248 -2.51 14.33 0.44
CA TYR A 248 -1.09 14.53 0.23
C TYR A 248 -0.43 13.25 -0.30
N ASP A 249 0.72 13.41 -0.92
CA ASP A 249 1.62 12.31 -1.22
C ASP A 249 2.82 12.34 -0.29
N SER A 250 3.24 11.16 0.15
CA SER A 250 4.53 10.99 0.78
C SER A 250 5.63 11.17 -0.26
N PHE A 251 6.72 11.83 0.12
CA PHE A 251 7.74 12.31 -0.82
C PHE A 251 9.12 11.96 -0.30
N ASN A 252 9.85 11.14 -1.04
CA ASN A 252 11.14 10.65 -0.61
C ASN A 252 12.32 11.49 -1.10
N LYS A 253 13.50 11.23 -0.57
CA LYS A 253 14.75 11.90 -0.92
C LYS A 253 15.09 11.79 -2.42
N ASP A 254 14.85 10.64 -3.03
CA ASP A 254 15.12 10.43 -4.45
C ASP A 254 14.28 11.36 -5.33
N ALA A 255 13.00 11.49 -5.03
CA ALA A 255 12.11 12.40 -5.74
C ALA A 255 12.52 13.85 -5.53
N LEU A 256 12.90 14.23 -4.31
CA LEU A 256 13.32 15.60 -3.99
C LEU A 256 14.57 16.01 -4.76
N LEU A 257 15.62 15.20 -4.73
CA LEU A 257 16.94 15.58 -5.29
C LEU A 257 17.07 15.33 -6.79
N ARG A 258 16.38 14.33 -7.31
CA ARG A 258 16.58 13.87 -8.69
C ARG A 258 15.47 14.26 -9.64
N LEU A 259 14.22 14.35 -9.15
CA LEU A 259 13.06 14.55 -10.01
C LEU A 259 12.42 15.92 -9.89
N ALA A 260 12.38 16.47 -8.69
CA ALA A 260 11.66 17.71 -8.42
C ALA A 260 12.31 18.92 -9.10
N LYS A 261 11.45 19.77 -9.69
CA LYS A 261 11.85 21.07 -10.25
C LYS A 261 10.87 22.13 -9.74
N ALA A 262 11.38 23.32 -9.50
CA ALA A 262 10.54 24.47 -9.16
C ALA A 262 10.12 25.18 -10.46
N GLU A 263 8.82 25.17 -10.76
CA GLU A 263 8.24 25.79 -11.95
C GLU A 263 6.94 26.49 -11.59
N ASN A 264 6.79 27.76 -11.94
CA ASN A 264 5.57 28.56 -11.73
C ASN A 264 5.02 28.50 -10.29
N GLY A 265 5.91 28.54 -9.28
CA GLY A 265 5.52 28.48 -7.88
C GLY A 265 5.05 27.11 -7.40
N ARG A 266 5.33 26.07 -8.15
CA ARG A 266 5.03 24.68 -7.79
C ARG A 266 6.28 23.83 -7.86
N MET A 267 6.30 22.75 -7.09
CA MET A 267 7.24 21.66 -7.25
C MET A 267 6.65 20.66 -8.26
N VAL A 268 7.28 20.48 -9.40
CA VAL A 268 6.79 19.68 -10.54
C VAL A 268 7.67 18.45 -10.73
N LEU A 269 7.06 17.32 -11.05
CA LEU A 269 7.73 16.06 -11.35
C LEU A 269 7.54 15.66 -12.83
N PRO A 270 8.49 14.90 -13.43
CA PRO A 270 8.41 14.51 -14.84
C PRO A 270 7.14 13.73 -15.22
N GLY A 271 6.53 13.02 -14.26
CA GLY A 271 5.28 12.28 -14.45
C GLY A 271 4.00 13.12 -14.43
N GLY A 272 4.13 14.44 -14.26
CA GLY A 272 3.00 15.37 -14.24
C GLY A 272 2.46 15.69 -12.86
N ALA A 273 2.87 14.97 -11.81
CA ALA A 273 2.52 15.34 -10.43
C ALA A 273 3.11 16.71 -10.09
N SER A 274 2.34 17.55 -9.40
CA SER A 274 2.81 18.88 -9.01
C SER A 274 2.22 19.32 -7.67
N TYR A 275 3.06 19.89 -6.82
CA TYR A 275 2.73 20.23 -5.44
C TYR A 275 2.96 21.72 -5.18
N LYS A 276 2.10 22.34 -4.37
CA LYS A 276 2.23 23.73 -3.91
C LYS A 276 3.00 23.83 -2.60
N VAL A 277 2.92 22.80 -1.79
CA VAL A 277 3.47 22.78 -0.43
C VAL A 277 4.34 21.56 -0.24
N LEU A 278 5.55 21.75 0.26
CA LEU A 278 6.40 20.69 0.79
C LEU A 278 6.42 20.80 2.31
N VAL A 279 5.98 19.75 2.98
CA VAL A 279 6.03 19.64 4.44
C VAL A 279 7.26 18.85 4.82
N LEU A 280 8.07 19.44 5.70
CA LEU A 280 9.29 18.82 6.21
C LEU A 280 9.04 18.22 7.61
N PRO A 281 9.74 17.15 7.98
CA PRO A 281 9.62 16.56 9.32
C PRO A 281 10.17 17.55 10.37
N THR A 282 9.42 17.72 11.45
CA THR A 282 9.76 18.72 12.51
C THR A 282 10.88 18.29 13.43
N ALA A 283 11.14 17.00 13.56
CA ALA A 283 12.03 16.42 14.59
C ALA A 283 13.23 15.65 14.03
N ARG A 284 13.47 15.71 12.72
CA ARG A 284 14.53 14.89 12.08
C ARG A 284 15.63 15.75 11.49
N PRO A 285 16.91 15.37 11.73
CA PRO A 285 18.03 16.05 11.07
C PRO A 285 17.95 15.81 9.56
N MET A 286 18.23 16.85 8.79
CA MET A 286 18.36 16.79 7.34
C MET A 286 19.79 17.09 6.93
N ASN A 287 20.25 16.44 5.88
CA ASN A 287 21.54 16.77 5.27
C ASN A 287 21.46 18.20 4.68
N PRO A 288 22.51 19.03 4.82
CA PRO A 288 22.55 20.36 4.21
C PRO A 288 22.33 20.39 2.69
N ASP A 289 22.54 19.26 2.01
CA ASP A 289 22.35 19.14 0.56
C ASP A 289 20.89 18.95 0.11
N ASN A 290 19.95 18.87 1.06
CA ASN A 290 18.52 18.64 0.75
C ASN A 290 17.65 19.89 0.87
#